data_9a6616eed7637d2f0f1078699da15c6b
#
_entry.id   9a6616eed7637d2f0f1078699da15c6b
#
_cell.length_a   1.000
_cell.length_b   1.000
_cell.length_c   1.000
_cell.angle_alpha   90.00
_cell.angle_beta   90.00
_cell.angle_gamma   90.00
#
_symmetry.space_group_name_H-M   'P 1'
#
loop_
_entity.id
_entity.type
_entity.pdbx_description
1 polymer ?
#
loop_
_entity_poly.entity_id
_entity_poly.type
_entity_poly.pdbx_seq_one_letter_code
_entity_poly.pdbx_strand_id
1 'polypeptide(L)'
;ADGTPPSNWQSVFGGPAWTWDARRGQYYLHNFLAQQPQLNLDLPAVQDALLDVARFWLDRGVDGFRLDAFNFAPHDPALTDNPPAPPGPRTRPLDFQLKIHNQSQPGIIAFAERIRALTDRYGGRFTVAEVGGDDVNLERHVLTEGQGRINTSYGFEFLYAPHLTSELVATTLGRWTGAPGEGWPAWAFSNHDAPRAVSRWAPEADRAAIAAFNLMLLTSLRGTVFLYQGEELGLPQADVPFDRLVDPEAIANWPKTLGRDGARTPMPWRDQAPWAGFSTVEPWLPVDARHLPLSVASQAGDPDSTLALTRRLIALRRSRPALQTGTQRRIADAPDDLIVFERGAGEDRLLCVFNPTGRGVDWTCGPGWSRIESVNDDSGSTLAPYAARILCREGSTSPA
;
A
#
# COMPACT_ATOMS: atom_id res chain seq x y z
N ALA A 1 -28.07 -5.14 32.25
CA ALA A 1 -27.72 -5.57 30.89
C ALA A 1 -28.86 -6.46 30.40
N ASP A 2 -29.45 -6.08 29.28
CA ASP A 2 -30.61 -6.73 28.64
C ASP A 2 -30.21 -7.89 27.73
N GLY A 3 -28.92 -8.22 27.66
CA GLY A 3 -28.37 -9.27 26.80
C GLY A 3 -28.09 -8.83 25.36
N THR A 4 -28.22 -7.54 25.05
CA THR A 4 -27.86 -6.99 23.74
C THR A 4 -26.38 -6.59 23.65
N PRO A 5 -25.75 -6.61 22.45
CA PRO A 5 -24.42 -6.04 22.25
C PRO A 5 -24.37 -4.57 22.65
N PRO A 6 -23.20 -4.07 23.12
CA PRO A 6 -23.06 -2.67 23.56
C PRO A 6 -23.32 -1.62 22.48
N SER A 7 -23.08 -1.94 21.21
CA SER A 7 -23.32 -1.08 20.04
C SER A 7 -23.56 -1.90 18.78
N ASN A 8 -23.95 -1.22 17.69
CA ASN A 8 -24.24 -1.86 16.40
C ASN A 8 -22.98 -2.13 15.53
N TRP A 9 -21.77 -1.99 16.07
CA TRP A 9 -20.55 -2.08 15.28
C TRP A 9 -20.38 -3.43 14.60
N GLN A 10 -19.86 -3.39 13.36
CA GLN A 10 -19.64 -4.58 12.54
C GLN A 10 -18.16 -4.91 12.44
N SER A 11 -17.85 -6.20 12.46
CA SER A 11 -16.50 -6.73 12.24
C SER A 11 -16.09 -6.61 10.77
N VAL A 12 -14.80 -6.42 10.52
CA VAL A 12 -14.20 -6.38 9.18
C VAL A 12 -14.46 -7.69 8.41
N PHE A 13 -14.45 -8.83 9.10
CA PHE A 13 -14.65 -10.15 8.49
C PHE A 13 -16.12 -10.63 8.52
N GLY A 14 -17.02 -9.73 8.85
CA GLY A 14 -18.46 -10.00 8.86
C GLY A 14 -19.03 -10.33 10.25
N GLY A 15 -20.32 -10.05 10.40
CA GLY A 15 -21.03 -10.16 11.65
C GLY A 15 -20.75 -9.03 12.66
N PRO A 16 -21.39 -9.09 13.85
CA PRO A 16 -21.18 -8.10 14.91
C PRO A 16 -19.73 -8.04 15.38
N ALA A 17 -19.25 -6.86 15.75
CA ALA A 17 -17.94 -6.68 16.38
C ALA A 17 -17.91 -7.05 17.87
N TRP A 18 -19.00 -7.61 18.39
CA TRP A 18 -19.16 -7.99 19.79
C TRP A 18 -19.46 -9.48 19.92
N THR A 19 -18.70 -10.16 20.77
CA THR A 19 -18.95 -11.57 21.11
C THR A 19 -19.16 -11.74 22.60
N TRP A 20 -20.19 -12.53 22.98
CA TRP A 20 -20.47 -12.84 24.37
C TRP A 20 -19.49 -13.86 24.94
N ASP A 21 -18.85 -13.51 26.05
CA ASP A 21 -18.07 -14.46 26.87
C ASP A 21 -18.92 -14.95 28.05
N ALA A 22 -19.38 -16.19 27.97
CA ALA A 22 -20.23 -16.78 28.99
C ALA A 22 -19.52 -16.95 30.34
N ARG A 23 -18.18 -17.05 30.38
CA ARG A 23 -17.43 -17.19 31.62
C ARG A 23 -17.41 -15.88 32.40
N ARG A 24 -17.29 -14.76 31.65
CA ARG A 24 -17.24 -13.42 32.22
C ARG A 24 -18.62 -12.79 32.37
N GLY A 25 -19.62 -13.32 31.69
CA GLY A 25 -20.96 -12.74 31.63
C GLY A 25 -20.99 -11.37 31.01
N GLN A 26 -20.16 -11.14 29.98
CA GLN A 26 -20.05 -9.85 29.30
C GLN A 26 -19.63 -10.00 27.83
N TYR A 27 -19.87 -8.96 27.03
CA TYR A 27 -19.37 -8.85 25.68
C TYR A 27 -17.91 -8.37 25.66
N TYR A 28 -17.15 -8.83 24.66
CA TYR A 28 -15.86 -8.23 24.31
C TYR A 28 -15.88 -7.75 22.87
N LEU A 29 -15.13 -6.68 22.61
CA LEU A 29 -14.97 -6.09 21.28
C LEU A 29 -13.94 -6.89 20.46
N HIS A 30 -14.20 -7.05 19.18
CA HIS A 30 -13.24 -7.50 18.16
C HIS A 30 -13.52 -6.81 16.83
N ASN A 31 -12.65 -5.94 16.36
CA ASN A 31 -12.84 -5.30 15.06
C ASN A 31 -12.60 -6.26 13.88
N PHE A 32 -11.94 -7.39 14.14
CA PHE A 32 -11.63 -8.45 13.18
C PHE A 32 -12.31 -9.77 13.59
N LEU A 33 -11.57 -10.88 13.66
CA LEU A 33 -12.14 -12.16 14.08
C LEU A 33 -12.49 -12.18 15.58
N ALA A 34 -13.50 -12.95 15.96
CA ALA A 34 -13.86 -13.18 17.37
C ALA A 34 -12.67 -13.77 18.18
N GLN A 35 -11.73 -14.44 17.52
CA GLN A 35 -10.49 -14.95 18.12
C GLN A 35 -9.42 -13.86 18.33
N GLN A 36 -9.68 -12.62 17.93
CA GLN A 36 -8.78 -11.47 18.05
C GLN A 36 -9.41 -10.38 18.95
N PRO A 37 -9.51 -10.59 20.28
CA PRO A 37 -10.08 -9.59 21.19
C PRO A 37 -9.32 -8.25 21.08
N GLN A 38 -10.08 -7.16 20.99
CA GLN A 38 -9.54 -5.81 20.98
C GLN A 38 -9.00 -5.43 22.37
N LEU A 39 -7.76 -4.94 22.43
CA LEU A 39 -7.23 -4.35 23.65
C LEU A 39 -7.81 -2.95 23.86
N ASN A 40 -8.15 -2.62 25.10
CA ASN A 40 -8.65 -1.29 25.43
C ASN A 40 -7.48 -0.29 25.54
N LEU A 41 -7.22 0.43 24.46
CA LEU A 41 -6.13 1.40 24.39
C LEU A 41 -6.40 2.71 25.15
N ASP A 42 -7.62 2.93 25.63
CA ASP A 42 -7.92 4.08 26.50
C ASP A 42 -7.32 3.92 27.90
N LEU A 43 -6.89 2.70 28.26
CA LEU A 43 -6.23 2.42 29.53
C LEU A 43 -4.71 2.65 29.42
N PRO A 44 -4.12 3.60 30.20
CA PRO A 44 -2.68 3.83 30.18
C PRO A 44 -1.83 2.57 30.42
N ALA A 45 -2.28 1.70 31.31
CA ALA A 45 -1.58 0.43 31.61
C ALA A 45 -1.50 -0.50 30.39
N VAL A 46 -2.52 -0.50 29.50
CA VAL A 46 -2.49 -1.27 28.24
C VAL A 46 -1.52 -0.64 27.25
N GLN A 47 -1.52 0.69 27.14
CA GLN A 47 -0.54 1.41 26.32
C GLN A 47 0.90 1.14 26.80
N ASP A 48 1.14 1.17 28.13
CA ASP A 48 2.45 0.86 28.73
C ASP A 48 2.91 -0.55 28.38
N ALA A 49 2.02 -1.54 28.52
CA ALA A 49 2.32 -2.93 28.17
C ALA A 49 2.67 -3.10 26.67
N LEU A 50 1.97 -2.42 25.78
CA LEU A 50 2.29 -2.45 24.34
C LEU A 50 3.63 -1.78 24.03
N LEU A 51 3.96 -0.67 24.73
CA LEU A 51 5.27 -0.04 24.61
C LEU A 51 6.39 -0.93 25.18
N ASP A 52 6.12 -1.74 26.20
CA ASP A 52 7.07 -2.74 26.71
C ASP A 52 7.31 -3.86 25.70
N VAL A 53 6.28 -4.31 24.97
CA VAL A 53 6.46 -5.23 23.84
C VAL A 53 7.32 -4.60 22.75
N ALA A 54 7.08 -3.34 22.40
CA ALA A 54 7.92 -2.64 21.43
C ALA A 54 9.37 -2.52 21.91
N ARG A 55 9.60 -2.17 23.19
CA ARG A 55 10.94 -2.10 23.81
C ARG A 55 11.65 -3.45 23.74
N PHE A 56 10.94 -4.54 24.05
CA PHE A 56 11.49 -5.89 23.98
C PHE A 56 12.11 -6.21 22.60
N TRP A 57 11.45 -5.78 21.52
CA TRP A 57 11.95 -5.99 20.16
C TRP A 57 13.06 -5.00 19.79
N LEU A 58 12.96 -3.74 20.22
CA LEU A 58 14.00 -2.73 20.01
C LEU A 58 15.32 -3.14 20.69
N ASP A 59 15.25 -3.68 21.90
CA ASP A 59 16.41 -4.21 22.64
C ASP A 59 17.08 -5.39 21.90
N ARG A 60 16.35 -6.07 21.02
CA ARG A 60 16.85 -7.15 20.14
C ARG A 60 17.35 -6.65 18.78
N GLY A 61 17.30 -5.34 18.55
CA GLY A 61 17.90 -4.71 17.38
C GLY A 61 17.00 -4.61 16.17
N VAL A 62 15.67 -4.68 16.29
CA VAL A 62 14.79 -4.35 15.17
C VAL A 62 14.93 -2.89 14.79
N ASP A 63 14.81 -2.58 13.48
CA ASP A 63 15.01 -1.23 12.96
C ASP A 63 13.75 -0.38 12.93
N GLY A 64 12.62 -0.92 13.39
CA GLY A 64 11.37 -0.21 13.47
C GLY A 64 10.15 -1.10 13.44
N PHE A 65 8.97 -0.51 13.20
CA PHE A 65 7.69 -1.20 13.24
C PHE A 65 6.77 -0.78 12.10
N ARG A 66 6.06 -1.75 11.56
CA ARG A 66 4.80 -1.52 10.86
C ARG A 66 3.67 -1.68 11.88
N LEU A 67 2.85 -0.64 12.02
CA LEU A 67 1.73 -0.58 12.95
C LEU A 67 0.46 -0.99 12.21
N ASP A 68 0.03 -2.21 12.45
CA ASP A 68 -1.09 -2.87 11.79
C ASP A 68 -2.43 -2.25 12.20
N ALA A 69 -3.33 -2.01 11.23
CA ALA A 69 -4.68 -1.50 11.46
C ALA A 69 -4.73 -0.38 12.54
N PHE A 70 -3.76 0.52 12.49
CA PHE A 70 -3.40 1.38 13.61
C PHE A 70 -4.56 2.26 14.09
N ASN A 71 -5.38 2.74 13.18
CA ASN A 71 -6.51 3.60 13.49
C ASN A 71 -7.75 2.86 14.04
N PHE A 72 -7.71 1.51 14.14
CA PHE A 72 -8.70 0.73 14.88
C PHE A 72 -8.40 0.63 16.38
N ALA A 73 -7.22 1.04 16.82
CA ALA A 73 -6.76 0.78 18.18
C ALA A 73 -7.62 1.46 19.27
N PRO A 74 -7.90 2.78 19.25
CA PRO A 74 -8.84 3.39 20.15
C PRO A 74 -10.27 3.34 19.57
N HIS A 75 -11.27 3.41 20.46
CA HIS A 75 -12.68 3.48 20.10
C HIS A 75 -13.40 4.55 20.94
N ASP A 76 -14.61 4.91 20.55
CA ASP A 76 -15.46 5.81 21.36
C ASP A 76 -15.82 5.13 22.69
N PRO A 77 -15.38 5.67 23.83
CA PRO A 77 -15.66 5.11 25.15
C PRO A 77 -17.16 5.12 25.51
N ALA A 78 -17.97 5.96 24.85
CA ALA A 78 -19.42 5.97 25.01
C ALA A 78 -20.10 4.82 24.26
N LEU A 79 -19.38 4.08 23.42
CA LEU A 79 -19.87 2.96 22.61
C LEU A 79 -21.06 3.36 21.71
N THR A 80 -21.02 4.57 21.19
CA THR A 80 -22.07 5.13 20.34
C THR A 80 -22.25 4.31 19.06
N ASP A 81 -23.48 4.10 18.65
CA ASP A 81 -23.80 3.40 17.40
C ASP A 81 -23.25 4.11 16.18
N ASN A 82 -22.67 3.36 15.26
CA ASN A 82 -22.27 3.90 13.96
C ASN A 82 -23.48 4.24 13.10
N PRO A 83 -23.51 5.43 12.47
CA PRO A 83 -24.57 5.79 11.54
C PRO A 83 -24.48 4.97 10.24
N PRO A 84 -25.59 4.84 9.50
CA PRO A 84 -25.60 4.17 8.22
C PRO A 84 -24.74 4.93 7.21
N ALA A 85 -24.01 4.19 6.37
CA ALA A 85 -23.30 4.77 5.25
C ALA A 85 -24.27 5.24 4.15
N PRO A 86 -23.90 6.26 3.34
CA PRO A 86 -24.70 6.71 2.20
C PRO A 86 -25.04 5.56 1.25
N PRO A 87 -26.14 5.59 0.49
CA PRO A 87 -26.47 4.55 -0.48
C PRO A 87 -25.35 4.30 -1.49
N GLY A 88 -25.12 3.02 -1.86
CA GLY A 88 -24.10 2.64 -2.84
C GLY A 88 -23.93 1.11 -2.92
N PRO A 89 -23.23 0.61 -3.94
CA PRO A 89 -22.95 -0.82 -4.07
C PRO A 89 -22.00 -1.27 -2.95
N ARG A 90 -22.43 -2.26 -2.15
CA ARG A 90 -21.66 -2.84 -1.05
C ARG A 90 -21.94 -4.31 -0.92
N THR A 91 -20.94 -5.06 -0.47
CA THR A 91 -21.06 -6.50 -0.26
C THR A 91 -20.80 -6.92 1.19
N ARG A 92 -20.00 -6.16 1.94
CA ARG A 92 -19.63 -6.49 3.30
C ARG A 92 -20.52 -5.75 4.31
N PRO A 93 -20.99 -6.40 5.39
CA PRO A 93 -21.80 -5.73 6.42
C PRO A 93 -21.16 -4.48 7.01
N LEU A 94 -19.85 -4.50 7.22
CA LEU A 94 -19.06 -3.36 7.70
C LEU A 94 -19.26 -2.09 6.85
N ASP A 95 -19.36 -2.23 5.54
CA ASP A 95 -19.42 -1.10 4.61
C ASP A 95 -20.81 -0.40 4.59
N PHE A 96 -21.83 -0.98 5.27
CA PHE A 96 -23.13 -0.36 5.44
C PHE A 96 -23.17 0.69 6.57
N GLN A 97 -22.06 0.86 7.31
CA GLN A 97 -21.92 1.84 8.39
C GLN A 97 -20.74 2.78 8.10
N LEU A 98 -20.84 4.04 8.54
CA LEU A 98 -19.68 4.91 8.72
C LEU A 98 -18.99 4.53 10.03
N LYS A 99 -17.73 4.17 9.97
CA LYS A 99 -16.96 3.62 11.11
C LYS A 99 -16.39 4.72 12.01
N ILE A 100 -17.20 5.73 12.33
CA ILE A 100 -16.72 6.95 13.00
C ILE A 100 -16.59 6.82 14.52
N HIS A 101 -17.10 5.72 15.11
CA HIS A 101 -17.03 5.51 16.55
C HIS A 101 -16.10 4.34 16.96
N ASN A 102 -15.81 3.42 16.06
CA ASN A 102 -14.87 2.31 16.31
C ASN A 102 -13.61 2.37 15.48
N GLN A 103 -13.35 3.49 14.81
CA GLN A 103 -12.15 3.72 13.99
C GLN A 103 -11.76 5.19 14.04
N SER A 104 -10.47 5.49 13.85
CA SER A 104 -9.94 6.86 13.69
C SER A 104 -10.24 7.80 14.87
N GLN A 105 -10.28 7.29 16.09
CA GLN A 105 -10.53 8.11 17.26
C GLN A 105 -9.32 8.97 17.65
N PRO A 106 -9.53 10.20 18.18
CA PRO A 106 -8.45 11.15 18.49
C PRO A 106 -7.35 10.61 19.43
N GLY A 107 -7.68 9.67 20.30
CA GLY A 107 -6.72 9.06 21.24
C GLY A 107 -5.53 8.39 20.57
N ILE A 108 -5.62 8.03 19.27
CA ILE A 108 -4.52 7.43 18.53
C ILE A 108 -3.31 8.34 18.39
N ILE A 109 -3.53 9.66 18.37
CA ILE A 109 -2.46 10.66 18.22
C ILE A 109 -1.50 10.59 19.41
N ALA A 110 -2.04 10.65 20.61
CA ALA A 110 -1.24 10.59 21.84
C ALA A 110 -0.46 9.26 21.94
N PHE A 111 -1.06 8.16 21.48
CA PHE A 111 -0.35 6.88 21.46
C PHE A 111 0.76 6.84 20.39
N ALA A 112 0.52 7.42 19.20
CA ALA A 112 1.54 7.58 18.17
C ALA A 112 2.74 8.39 18.67
N GLU A 113 2.50 9.47 19.42
CA GLU A 113 3.56 10.28 20.06
C GLU A 113 4.38 9.47 21.09
N ARG A 114 3.72 8.62 21.87
CA ARG A 114 4.40 7.73 22.83
C ARG A 114 5.28 6.69 22.11
N ILE A 115 4.80 6.11 20.99
CA ILE A 115 5.58 5.20 20.14
C ILE A 115 6.80 5.93 19.58
N ARG A 116 6.62 7.15 19.06
CA ARG A 116 7.70 7.95 18.52
C ARG A 116 8.73 8.29 19.59
N ALA A 117 8.31 8.74 20.76
CA ALA A 117 9.21 9.02 21.88
C ALA A 117 10.00 7.77 22.34
N LEU A 118 9.41 6.58 22.20
CA LEU A 118 10.14 5.33 22.46
C LEU A 118 11.18 5.07 21.37
N THR A 119 10.80 5.11 20.10
CA THR A 119 11.70 4.79 18.97
C THR A 119 12.86 5.77 18.85
N ASP A 120 12.67 7.04 19.21
CA ASP A 120 13.72 8.06 19.22
C ASP A 120 14.84 7.73 20.23
N ARG A 121 14.55 7.05 21.36
CA ARG A 121 15.54 6.60 22.33
C ARG A 121 16.49 5.53 21.77
N TYR A 122 16.10 4.86 20.68
CA TYR A 122 16.89 3.83 20.01
C TYR A 122 17.55 4.32 18.71
N GLY A 123 17.80 5.64 18.60
CA GLY A 123 18.47 6.23 17.46
C GLY A 123 17.57 6.47 16.24
N GLY A 124 16.28 6.77 16.49
CA GLY A 124 15.36 7.17 15.43
C GLY A 124 14.91 5.99 14.54
N ARG A 125 14.46 4.90 15.16
CA ARG A 125 13.94 3.74 14.46
C ARG A 125 12.69 4.11 13.63
N PHE A 126 12.56 3.48 12.45
CA PHE A 126 11.52 3.83 11.50
C PHE A 126 10.16 3.23 11.89
N THR A 127 9.11 4.02 11.72
CA THR A 127 7.73 3.57 11.93
C THR A 127 6.85 3.90 10.73
N VAL A 128 6.00 2.94 10.35
CA VAL A 128 4.97 3.10 9.32
C VAL A 128 3.64 2.60 9.86
N ALA A 129 2.58 3.41 9.74
CA ALA A 129 1.24 2.97 10.11
C ALA A 129 0.43 2.57 8.86
N GLU A 130 -0.35 1.53 9.03
CA GLU A 130 -1.46 1.23 8.13
C GLU A 130 -2.70 1.94 8.64
N VAL A 131 -3.25 2.81 7.81
CA VAL A 131 -4.43 3.61 8.12
C VAL A 131 -5.43 3.47 6.99
N GLY A 132 -6.57 2.89 7.30
CA GLY A 132 -7.67 2.72 6.36
C GLY A 132 -8.96 3.31 6.91
N GLY A 133 -9.98 3.50 6.06
CA GLY A 133 -11.29 3.95 6.47
C GLY A 133 -11.71 5.27 5.85
N ASP A 134 -12.67 5.92 6.51
CA ASP A 134 -13.38 7.08 5.94
C ASP A 134 -12.67 8.41 6.22
N ASP A 135 -11.73 8.45 7.16
CA ASP A 135 -10.97 9.67 7.51
C ASP A 135 -9.54 9.67 6.93
N VAL A 136 -9.43 10.16 5.71
CA VAL A 136 -8.13 10.32 5.02
C VAL A 136 -7.24 11.41 5.63
N ASN A 137 -7.80 12.33 6.43
CA ASN A 137 -7.01 13.37 7.09
C ASN A 137 -6.18 12.79 8.24
N LEU A 138 -6.67 11.76 8.91
CA LEU A 138 -5.93 11.08 9.97
C LEU A 138 -4.60 10.51 9.45
N GLU A 139 -4.62 9.87 8.28
CA GLU A 139 -3.43 9.35 7.64
C GLU A 139 -2.40 10.45 7.35
N ARG A 140 -2.87 11.53 6.78
CA ARG A 140 -2.04 12.59 6.22
C ARG A 140 -1.47 13.52 7.29
N HIS A 141 -2.34 14.15 8.06
CA HIS A 141 -1.97 15.27 8.92
C HIS A 141 -1.69 14.85 10.35
N VAL A 142 -2.51 13.96 10.87
CA VAL A 142 -2.55 13.73 12.29
C VAL A 142 -1.47 12.77 12.75
N LEU A 143 -1.16 11.75 11.97
CA LEU A 143 -0.20 10.72 12.37
C LEU A 143 1.24 11.01 11.95
N THR A 144 1.45 11.80 10.91
CA THR A 144 2.79 11.97 10.31
C THR A 144 3.27 13.42 10.25
N GLU A 145 2.42 14.41 10.54
CA GLU A 145 2.76 15.81 10.45
C GLU A 145 3.62 16.29 11.62
N GLY A 146 4.67 17.05 11.32
CA GLY A 146 5.54 17.66 12.31
C GLY A 146 6.52 16.70 12.97
N GLN A 147 7.18 17.20 14.02
CA GLN A 147 8.09 16.39 14.83
C GLN A 147 7.31 15.68 15.96
N GLY A 148 7.76 14.49 16.32
CA GLY A 148 7.15 13.72 17.42
C GLY A 148 6.01 12.80 16.96
N ARG A 149 5.76 12.70 15.65
CA ARG A 149 4.80 11.75 15.05
C ARG A 149 5.51 10.53 14.46
N ILE A 150 4.75 9.52 14.05
CA ILE A 150 5.30 8.39 13.29
C ILE A 150 5.91 8.86 11.97
N ASN A 151 6.85 8.11 11.42
CA ASN A 151 7.62 8.57 10.26
C ASN A 151 6.81 8.65 8.98
N THR A 152 5.91 7.69 8.77
CA THR A 152 5.05 7.65 7.58
C THR A 152 3.80 6.80 7.81
N SER A 153 2.81 6.98 6.97
CA SER A 153 1.64 6.11 6.89
C SER A 153 1.30 5.83 5.43
N TYR A 154 0.62 4.73 5.19
CA TYR A 154 0.04 4.45 3.88
C TYR A 154 -1.45 4.18 4.01
N GLY A 155 -2.19 4.66 3.02
CA GLY A 155 -3.63 4.45 2.88
C GLY A 155 -3.96 3.48 1.76
N PHE A 156 -5.22 3.37 1.48
CA PHE A 156 -5.76 2.35 0.60
C PHE A 156 -6.14 2.86 -0.79
N GLU A 157 -5.85 4.14 -1.12
CA GLU A 157 -6.27 4.75 -2.37
C GLU A 157 -5.80 3.97 -3.60
N PHE A 158 -4.52 3.55 -3.62
CA PHE A 158 -4.00 2.72 -4.70
C PHE A 158 -4.31 1.24 -4.51
N LEU A 159 -4.35 0.74 -3.26
CA LEU A 159 -4.50 -0.68 -2.97
C LEU A 159 -5.84 -1.25 -3.42
N TYR A 160 -6.91 -0.47 -3.35
CA TYR A 160 -8.26 -0.92 -3.73
C TYR A 160 -8.83 -0.21 -4.95
N ALA A 161 -8.08 0.66 -5.59
CA ALA A 161 -8.51 1.28 -6.85
C ALA A 161 -8.72 0.21 -7.93
N PRO A 162 -9.91 0.13 -8.55
CA PRO A 162 -10.17 -0.84 -9.61
C PRO A 162 -9.43 -0.52 -10.91
N HIS A 163 -9.10 0.76 -11.12
CA HIS A 163 -8.39 1.27 -12.28
C HIS A 163 -7.39 2.33 -11.86
N LEU A 164 -6.25 2.38 -12.54
CA LEU A 164 -5.30 3.46 -12.41
C LEU A 164 -5.62 4.54 -13.44
N THR A 165 -5.92 5.75 -12.96
CA THR A 165 -6.22 6.92 -13.81
C THR A 165 -5.32 8.09 -13.42
N SER A 166 -5.14 9.03 -14.35
CA SER A 166 -4.42 10.28 -14.07
C SER A 166 -5.10 11.09 -12.97
N GLU A 167 -6.44 11.09 -12.92
CA GLU A 167 -7.22 11.75 -11.90
C GLU A 167 -7.00 11.15 -10.49
N LEU A 168 -7.02 9.81 -10.38
CA LEU A 168 -6.71 9.12 -9.12
C LEU A 168 -5.32 9.52 -8.60
N VAL A 169 -4.32 9.48 -9.47
CA VAL A 169 -2.95 9.85 -9.11
C VAL A 169 -2.87 11.32 -8.70
N ALA A 170 -3.47 12.22 -9.50
CA ALA A 170 -3.48 13.66 -9.21
C ALA A 170 -4.16 13.97 -7.88
N THR A 171 -5.31 13.37 -7.60
CA THR A 171 -6.07 13.56 -6.36
C THR A 171 -5.29 13.02 -5.17
N THR A 172 -4.75 11.81 -5.27
CA THR A 172 -3.98 11.17 -4.19
C THR A 172 -2.72 11.97 -3.88
N LEU A 173 -1.94 12.34 -4.90
CA LEU A 173 -0.71 13.12 -4.71
C LEU A 173 -0.99 14.56 -4.25
N GLY A 174 -2.09 15.16 -4.68
CA GLY A 174 -2.51 16.49 -4.28
C GLY A 174 -2.76 16.65 -2.77
N ARG A 175 -2.97 15.56 -2.06
CA ARG A 175 -3.10 15.52 -0.60
C ARG A 175 -1.75 15.72 0.11
N TRP A 176 -0.64 15.51 -0.58
CA TRP A 176 0.72 15.53 -0.05
C TRP A 176 1.54 16.60 -0.80
N THR A 177 1.35 17.87 -0.45
CA THR A 177 1.93 19.00 -1.20
C THR A 177 3.44 19.12 -1.02
N GLY A 178 3.99 18.54 0.07
CA GLY A 178 5.41 18.63 0.41
C GLY A 178 5.78 19.95 1.09
N ALA A 179 4.78 20.64 1.65
CA ALA A 179 5.02 21.83 2.45
C ALA A 179 5.84 21.49 3.71
N PRO A 180 6.64 22.44 4.24
CA PRO A 180 7.36 22.26 5.48
C PRO A 180 6.40 21.87 6.64
N GLY A 181 6.72 20.80 7.36
CA GLY A 181 5.88 20.28 8.45
C GLY A 181 4.76 19.33 8.02
N GLU A 182 4.47 19.24 6.72
CA GLU A 182 3.59 18.21 6.19
C GLU A 182 4.27 16.84 6.29
N GLY A 183 3.50 15.80 6.59
CA GLY A 183 4.01 14.45 6.75
C GLY A 183 4.66 13.88 5.49
N TRP A 184 5.20 12.67 5.61
CA TRP A 184 5.86 11.97 4.53
C TRP A 184 5.00 10.77 4.09
N PRO A 185 4.51 10.71 2.83
CA PRO A 185 3.66 9.63 2.37
C PRO A 185 4.42 8.31 2.19
N ALA A 186 3.68 7.21 2.24
CA ALA A 186 4.15 5.92 1.77
C ALA A 186 3.20 5.36 0.71
N TRP A 187 3.75 4.68 -0.29
CA TRP A 187 3.01 4.15 -1.43
C TRP A 187 3.22 2.66 -1.59
N ALA A 188 2.10 1.95 -1.72
CA ALA A 188 2.06 0.54 -2.10
C ALA A 188 0.95 0.35 -3.14
N PHE A 189 1.24 -0.32 -4.24
CA PHE A 189 0.23 -0.64 -5.26
C PHE A 189 -0.39 -2.01 -5.02
N SER A 190 0.35 -2.91 -4.40
CA SER A 190 -0.11 -4.20 -3.91
C SER A 190 0.39 -4.45 -2.50
N ASN A 191 -0.30 -5.30 -1.75
CA ASN A 191 0.13 -5.83 -0.47
C ASN A 191 -0.49 -7.22 -0.24
N HIS A 192 -0.33 -7.75 0.97
CA HIS A 192 -0.87 -9.06 1.35
C HIS A 192 -2.39 -9.06 1.60
N ASP A 193 -3.07 -7.90 1.55
CA ASP A 193 -4.50 -7.74 1.79
C ASP A 193 -5.29 -7.29 0.56
N ALA A 194 -4.61 -6.84 -0.49
CA ALA A 194 -5.23 -6.40 -1.74
C ALA A 194 -4.83 -7.29 -2.92
N PRO A 195 -5.71 -7.48 -3.90
CA PRO A 195 -5.34 -8.12 -5.16
C PRO A 195 -4.18 -7.38 -5.84
N ARG A 196 -3.29 -8.11 -6.52
CA ARG A 196 -2.13 -7.52 -7.19
C ARG A 196 -2.52 -6.47 -8.22
N ALA A 197 -1.87 -5.31 -8.18
CA ALA A 197 -2.15 -4.16 -9.05
C ALA A 197 -2.06 -4.52 -10.54
N VAL A 198 -1.10 -5.35 -10.92
CA VAL A 198 -0.93 -5.80 -12.30
C VAL A 198 -2.17 -6.50 -12.86
N SER A 199 -2.94 -7.19 -12.03
CA SER A 199 -4.19 -7.86 -12.44
C SER A 199 -5.44 -6.98 -12.28
N ARG A 200 -5.37 -5.90 -11.49
CA ARG A 200 -6.50 -4.96 -11.32
C ARG A 200 -6.54 -3.89 -12.41
N TRP A 201 -5.38 -3.46 -12.90
CA TRP A 201 -5.26 -2.22 -13.68
C TRP A 201 -5.11 -2.45 -15.19
N ALA A 202 -4.89 -3.68 -15.63
CA ALA A 202 -4.84 -3.99 -17.06
C ALA A 202 -5.37 -5.40 -17.35
N PRO A 203 -5.80 -5.65 -18.61
CA PRO A 203 -6.08 -6.99 -19.10
C PRO A 203 -4.86 -7.91 -19.02
N GLU A 204 -5.07 -9.20 -18.90
CA GLU A 204 -3.98 -10.20 -18.82
C GLU A 204 -3.00 -10.10 -20.01
N ALA A 205 -3.50 -9.78 -21.21
CA ALA A 205 -2.67 -9.60 -22.40
C ALA A 205 -1.61 -8.50 -22.25
N ASP A 206 -1.88 -7.46 -21.44
CA ASP A 206 -1.01 -6.30 -21.24
C ASP A 206 -0.18 -6.43 -19.95
N ARG A 207 -0.22 -7.59 -19.28
CA ARG A 207 0.38 -7.79 -17.95
C ARG A 207 1.85 -7.38 -17.87
N ALA A 208 2.68 -7.75 -18.85
CA ALA A 208 4.10 -7.40 -18.84
C ALA A 208 4.31 -5.88 -18.95
N ALA A 209 3.52 -5.23 -19.80
CA ALA A 209 3.59 -3.78 -20.00
C ALA A 209 3.17 -3.01 -18.74
N ILE A 210 2.05 -3.41 -18.12
CA ILE A 210 1.59 -2.74 -16.89
C ILE A 210 2.49 -3.04 -15.68
N ALA A 211 3.14 -4.19 -15.61
CA ALA A 211 4.10 -4.49 -14.56
C ALA A 211 5.29 -3.52 -14.61
N ALA A 212 5.87 -3.33 -15.79
CA ALA A 212 6.96 -2.38 -16.00
C ALA A 212 6.54 -0.93 -15.71
N PHE A 213 5.35 -0.54 -16.20
CA PHE A 213 4.75 0.76 -15.94
C PHE A 213 4.55 1.02 -14.43
N ASN A 214 3.94 0.07 -13.71
CA ASN A 214 3.67 0.20 -12.27
C ASN A 214 4.96 0.38 -11.47
N LEU A 215 6.00 -0.39 -11.76
CA LEU A 215 7.30 -0.26 -11.10
C LEU A 215 7.92 1.10 -11.32
N MET A 216 7.86 1.60 -12.56
CA MET A 216 8.44 2.90 -12.90
C MET A 216 7.65 4.05 -12.27
N LEU A 217 6.31 3.99 -12.26
CA LEU A 217 5.48 4.98 -11.58
C LEU A 217 5.75 4.96 -10.08
N LEU A 218 5.64 3.80 -9.43
CA LEU A 218 5.82 3.65 -7.99
C LEU A 218 7.17 4.20 -7.52
N THR A 219 8.25 3.84 -8.21
CA THR A 219 9.60 4.27 -7.86
C THR A 219 9.88 5.76 -8.16
N SER A 220 9.04 6.41 -8.94
CA SER A 220 9.15 7.84 -9.28
C SER A 220 8.40 8.76 -8.32
N LEU A 221 7.43 8.24 -7.56
CA LEU A 221 6.63 9.04 -6.63
C LEU A 221 7.45 9.60 -5.47
N ARG A 222 7.07 10.81 -5.01
CA ARG A 222 7.57 11.37 -3.75
C ARG A 222 6.97 10.59 -2.59
N GLY A 223 7.80 10.03 -1.73
CA GLY A 223 7.37 9.24 -0.58
C GLY A 223 8.20 7.99 -0.38
N THR A 224 7.90 7.23 0.66
CA THR A 224 8.47 5.90 0.88
C THR A 224 7.78 4.91 -0.04
N VAL A 225 8.54 4.05 -0.69
CA VAL A 225 8.05 3.07 -1.65
C VAL A 225 8.07 1.68 -1.04
N PHE A 226 6.93 0.99 -1.07
CA PHE A 226 6.81 -0.41 -0.68
C PHE A 226 6.56 -1.26 -1.92
N LEU A 227 7.52 -2.10 -2.26
CA LEU A 227 7.37 -3.13 -3.28
C LEU A 227 6.87 -4.40 -2.60
N TYR A 228 5.72 -4.88 -3.02
CA TYR A 228 5.20 -6.14 -2.53
C TYR A 228 5.87 -7.30 -3.27
N GLN A 229 6.22 -8.36 -2.53
CA GLN A 229 6.87 -9.55 -3.11
C GLN A 229 6.13 -10.06 -4.36
N GLY A 230 6.87 -10.25 -5.45
CA GLY A 230 6.35 -10.67 -6.75
C GLY A 230 5.99 -9.51 -7.69
N GLU A 231 5.92 -8.25 -7.24
CA GLU A 231 5.81 -7.10 -8.15
C GLU A 231 7.06 -6.97 -9.00
N GLU A 232 8.24 -7.24 -8.42
CA GLU A 232 9.54 -7.28 -9.11
C GLU A 232 9.64 -8.34 -10.20
N LEU A 233 8.73 -9.32 -10.18
CA LEU A 233 8.61 -10.37 -11.18
C LEU A 233 7.42 -10.17 -12.14
N GLY A 234 6.55 -9.21 -11.87
CA GLY A 234 5.31 -9.00 -12.59
C GLY A 234 4.27 -10.12 -12.38
N LEU A 235 4.21 -10.71 -11.18
CA LEU A 235 3.28 -11.80 -10.88
C LEU A 235 1.82 -11.34 -10.91
N PRO A 236 0.94 -12.04 -11.66
CA PRO A 236 -0.50 -11.79 -11.60
C PRO A 236 -1.10 -12.24 -10.27
N GLN A 237 -2.34 -11.80 -10.00
CA GLN A 237 -3.17 -12.36 -8.93
C GLN A 237 -3.44 -13.83 -9.21
N ALA A 238 -3.17 -14.69 -8.23
CA ALA A 238 -3.45 -16.11 -8.36
C ALA A 238 -4.95 -16.40 -8.13
N ASP A 239 -5.46 -17.39 -8.86
CA ASP A 239 -6.81 -17.91 -8.68
C ASP A 239 -6.74 -19.13 -7.76
N VAL A 240 -7.13 -18.95 -6.50
CA VAL A 240 -7.14 -20.02 -5.51
C VAL A 240 -8.52 -20.70 -5.51
N PRO A 241 -8.62 -22.01 -5.76
CA PRO A 241 -9.87 -22.73 -5.71
C PRO A 241 -10.53 -22.66 -4.33
N PHE A 242 -11.87 -22.69 -4.27
CA PHE A 242 -12.62 -22.53 -3.01
C PHE A 242 -12.20 -23.51 -1.92
N ASP A 243 -11.98 -24.76 -2.28
CA ASP A 243 -11.54 -25.83 -1.37
C ASP A 243 -10.10 -25.67 -0.85
N ARG A 244 -9.35 -24.73 -1.42
CA ARG A 244 -7.96 -24.40 -1.02
C ARG A 244 -7.88 -23.04 -0.33
N LEU A 245 -8.99 -22.30 -0.21
CA LEU A 245 -9.00 -21.02 0.50
C LEU A 245 -8.77 -21.21 1.99
N VAL A 246 -8.01 -20.29 2.57
CA VAL A 246 -7.75 -20.19 4.01
C VAL A 246 -8.13 -18.83 4.58
N ASP A 247 -8.33 -17.83 3.73
CA ASP A 247 -8.76 -16.50 4.13
C ASP A 247 -10.22 -16.52 4.59
N PRO A 248 -10.51 -16.21 5.88
CA PRO A 248 -11.88 -16.19 6.41
C PRO A 248 -12.81 -15.23 5.65
N GLU A 249 -12.28 -14.09 5.16
CA GLU A 249 -13.09 -13.14 4.39
C GLU A 249 -13.50 -13.73 3.05
N ALA A 250 -12.58 -14.37 2.34
CA ALA A 250 -12.86 -15.02 1.07
C ALA A 250 -13.90 -16.13 1.22
N ILE A 251 -13.76 -16.98 2.24
CA ILE A 251 -14.68 -18.08 2.53
C ILE A 251 -16.09 -17.55 2.85
N ALA A 252 -16.18 -16.51 3.71
CA ALA A 252 -17.46 -15.97 4.15
C ALA A 252 -18.23 -15.22 3.03
N ASN A 253 -17.52 -14.62 2.09
CA ASN A 253 -18.12 -13.78 1.04
C ASN A 253 -18.07 -14.39 -0.36
N TRP A 254 -17.63 -15.65 -0.50
CA TRP A 254 -17.56 -16.33 -1.79
C TRP A 254 -18.91 -16.32 -2.54
N PRO A 255 -18.91 -16.11 -3.87
CA PRO A 255 -17.82 -15.75 -4.78
C PRO A 255 -17.65 -14.22 -4.98
N LYS A 256 -18.20 -13.39 -4.11
CA LYS A 256 -18.31 -11.94 -4.30
C LYS A 256 -17.01 -11.18 -4.08
N THR A 257 -16.07 -11.76 -3.35
CA THR A 257 -14.73 -11.19 -3.16
C THR A 257 -13.67 -12.20 -3.59
N LEU A 258 -12.55 -11.72 -4.13
CA LEU A 258 -11.41 -12.59 -4.46
C LEU A 258 -10.65 -13.04 -3.21
N GLY A 259 -10.89 -12.39 -2.07
CA GLY A 259 -10.13 -12.60 -0.85
C GLY A 259 -8.64 -12.23 -1.01
N ARG A 260 -7.86 -12.57 0.01
CA ARG A 260 -6.44 -12.20 0.11
C ARG A 260 -5.49 -13.30 -0.36
N ASP A 261 -5.95 -14.55 -0.41
CA ASP A 261 -5.09 -15.74 -0.66
C ASP A 261 -4.36 -15.67 -2.00
N GLY A 262 -4.98 -15.13 -3.03
CA GLY A 262 -4.36 -15.00 -4.35
C GLY A 262 -3.13 -14.09 -4.42
N ALA A 263 -2.98 -13.16 -3.46
CA ALA A 263 -1.79 -12.35 -3.30
C ALA A 263 -0.72 -13.00 -2.41
N ARG A 264 -1.07 -14.09 -1.70
CA ARG A 264 -0.25 -14.74 -0.67
C ARG A 264 0.32 -16.10 -1.09
N THR A 265 0.11 -16.50 -2.35
CA THR A 265 0.63 -17.75 -2.89
C THR A 265 2.16 -17.81 -2.85
N PRO A 266 2.76 -19.03 -2.84
CA PRO A 266 4.19 -19.20 -2.75
C PRO A 266 4.99 -18.40 -3.78
N MET A 267 6.11 -17.81 -3.35
CA MET A 267 7.06 -17.11 -4.22
C MET A 267 7.71 -18.11 -5.18
N PRO A 268 7.67 -17.88 -6.51
CA PRO A 268 8.28 -18.77 -7.49
C PRO A 268 9.78 -18.50 -7.60
N TRP A 269 10.61 -19.22 -6.83
CA TRP A 269 12.06 -19.11 -6.91
C TRP A 269 12.61 -19.79 -8.15
N ARG A 270 11.95 -20.88 -8.63
CA ARG A 270 12.29 -21.66 -9.80
C ARG A 270 11.06 -21.94 -10.65
N ASP A 271 11.27 -22.21 -11.92
CA ASP A 271 10.23 -22.55 -12.89
C ASP A 271 9.73 -24.00 -12.82
N GLN A 272 10.19 -24.78 -11.83
CA GLN A 272 9.93 -26.22 -11.71
C GLN A 272 8.81 -26.51 -10.71
N ALA A 273 7.80 -27.26 -11.19
CA ALA A 273 6.80 -27.88 -10.34
C ALA A 273 7.44 -28.98 -9.44
N PRO A 274 6.79 -29.36 -8.32
CA PRO A 274 5.48 -28.85 -7.93
C PRO A 274 5.53 -27.56 -7.09
N TRP A 275 6.63 -27.27 -6.42
CA TRP A 275 6.65 -26.22 -5.37
C TRP A 275 7.51 -25.00 -5.73
N ALA A 276 7.88 -24.85 -7.00
CA ALA A 276 8.58 -23.67 -7.52
C ALA A 276 9.85 -23.27 -6.71
N GLY A 277 10.51 -24.25 -6.07
CA GLY A 277 11.65 -23.98 -5.17
C GLY A 277 11.30 -23.27 -3.86
N PHE A 278 10.01 -23.05 -3.58
CA PHE A 278 9.55 -22.44 -2.33
C PHE A 278 9.62 -23.39 -1.15
N SER A 279 9.26 -24.66 -1.36
CA SER A 279 9.19 -25.69 -0.32
C SER A 279 9.63 -27.06 -0.86
N THR A 280 9.94 -27.98 0.03
CA THR A 280 10.15 -29.41 -0.26
C THR A 280 8.90 -30.25 -0.03
N VAL A 281 7.85 -29.67 0.55
CA VAL A 281 6.55 -30.27 0.80
C VAL A 281 5.45 -29.35 0.25
N GLU A 282 4.23 -29.87 0.14
CA GLU A 282 3.09 -29.08 -0.33
C GLU A 282 2.88 -27.84 0.53
N PRO A 283 2.89 -26.62 -0.07
CA PRO A 283 2.55 -25.40 0.65
C PRO A 283 1.05 -25.33 1.01
N TRP A 284 0.71 -24.60 2.05
CA TRP A 284 -0.68 -24.43 2.48
C TRP A 284 -1.55 -23.68 1.44
N LEU A 285 -0.98 -22.78 0.64
CA LEU A 285 -1.61 -22.23 -0.56
C LEU A 285 -0.95 -22.82 -1.80
N PRO A 286 -1.70 -23.03 -2.90
CA PRO A 286 -1.16 -23.63 -4.12
C PRO A 286 -0.19 -22.67 -4.83
N VAL A 287 0.76 -23.24 -5.57
CA VAL A 287 1.55 -22.50 -6.56
C VAL A 287 0.69 -22.28 -7.81
N ASP A 288 0.56 -21.03 -8.26
CA ASP A 288 -0.09 -20.74 -9.53
C ASP A 288 0.84 -21.09 -10.71
N ALA A 289 0.36 -21.88 -11.65
CA ALA A 289 1.15 -22.30 -12.81
C ALA A 289 1.61 -21.10 -13.67
N ARG A 290 0.85 -19.99 -13.69
CA ARG A 290 1.22 -18.76 -14.40
C ARG A 290 2.42 -18.06 -13.79
N HIS A 291 2.76 -18.35 -12.54
CA HIS A 291 3.92 -17.78 -11.84
C HIS A 291 5.23 -18.50 -12.22
N LEU A 292 5.19 -19.76 -12.64
CA LEU A 292 6.39 -20.56 -12.91
C LEU A 292 7.31 -19.91 -13.97
N PRO A 293 6.81 -19.49 -15.15
CA PRO A 293 7.65 -18.84 -16.17
C PRO A 293 8.16 -17.45 -15.73
N LEU A 294 7.59 -16.87 -14.68
CA LEU A 294 7.98 -15.58 -14.12
C LEU A 294 8.90 -15.74 -12.89
N SER A 295 9.42 -16.93 -12.63
CA SER A 295 10.24 -17.20 -11.46
C SER A 295 11.49 -16.34 -11.38
N VAL A 296 12.06 -16.22 -10.18
CA VAL A 296 13.35 -15.54 -9.98
C VAL A 296 14.44 -16.15 -10.88
N ALA A 297 14.52 -17.47 -10.95
CA ALA A 297 15.52 -18.16 -11.76
C ALA A 297 15.38 -17.88 -13.25
N SER A 298 14.13 -17.81 -13.77
CA SER A 298 13.86 -17.50 -15.17
C SER A 298 14.25 -16.06 -15.54
N GLN A 299 14.16 -15.13 -14.59
CA GLN A 299 14.41 -13.71 -14.83
C GLN A 299 15.83 -13.24 -14.45
N ALA A 300 16.55 -13.99 -13.62
CA ALA A 300 17.80 -13.53 -13.01
C ALA A 300 18.92 -13.19 -14.02
N GLY A 301 18.95 -13.89 -15.15
CA GLY A 301 19.95 -13.71 -16.22
C GLY A 301 19.46 -12.89 -17.42
N ASP A 302 18.21 -12.46 -17.45
CA ASP A 302 17.60 -11.73 -18.54
C ASP A 302 17.63 -10.21 -18.25
N PRO A 303 18.39 -9.40 -19.03
CA PRO A 303 18.49 -7.95 -18.84
C PRO A 303 17.18 -7.22 -19.13
N ASP A 304 16.27 -7.80 -19.89
CA ASP A 304 14.99 -7.23 -20.27
C ASP A 304 13.84 -7.66 -19.34
N SER A 305 14.13 -8.50 -18.34
CA SER A 305 13.16 -8.98 -17.38
C SER A 305 12.62 -7.88 -16.45
N THR A 306 11.43 -8.09 -15.90
CA THR A 306 10.85 -7.23 -14.85
C THR A 306 11.77 -7.14 -13.63
N LEU A 307 12.46 -8.22 -13.27
CA LEU A 307 13.43 -8.24 -12.16
C LEU A 307 14.64 -7.34 -12.44
N ALA A 308 15.18 -7.39 -13.67
CA ALA A 308 16.29 -6.52 -14.07
C ALA A 308 15.86 -5.05 -14.10
N LEU A 309 14.68 -4.75 -14.63
CA LEU A 309 14.08 -3.41 -14.59
C LEU A 309 13.93 -2.92 -13.15
N THR A 310 13.40 -3.73 -12.25
CA THR A 310 13.24 -3.37 -10.83
C THR A 310 14.57 -2.96 -10.21
N ARG A 311 15.63 -3.71 -10.47
CA ARG A 311 16.99 -3.39 -9.99
C ARG A 311 17.48 -2.05 -10.54
N ARG A 312 17.29 -1.79 -11.84
CA ARG A 312 17.67 -0.52 -12.47
C ARG A 312 16.90 0.67 -11.86
N LEU A 313 15.58 0.53 -11.67
CA LEU A 313 14.74 1.60 -11.10
C LEU A 313 15.10 1.90 -9.64
N ILE A 314 15.38 0.88 -8.83
CA ILE A 314 15.87 1.06 -7.45
C ILE A 314 17.24 1.77 -7.46
N ALA A 315 18.16 1.36 -8.33
CA ALA A 315 19.47 2.00 -8.47
C ALA A 315 19.32 3.47 -8.92
N LEU A 316 18.47 3.74 -9.92
CA LEU A 316 18.16 5.09 -10.36
C LEU A 316 17.60 5.94 -9.22
N ARG A 317 16.61 5.43 -8.47
CA ARG A 317 16.05 6.15 -7.32
C ARG A 317 17.11 6.47 -6.27
N ARG A 318 18.01 5.51 -5.98
CA ARG A 318 19.09 5.69 -4.98
C ARG A 318 20.18 6.65 -5.44
N SER A 319 20.40 6.82 -6.74
CA SER A 319 21.41 7.72 -7.31
C SER A 319 20.90 9.15 -7.54
N ARG A 320 19.57 9.41 -7.46
CA ARG A 320 18.96 10.70 -7.78
C ARG A 320 18.27 11.32 -6.56
N PRO A 321 18.83 12.37 -5.95
CA PRO A 321 18.20 13.10 -4.84
C PRO A 321 16.77 13.56 -5.16
N ALA A 322 16.50 13.96 -6.42
CA ALA A 322 15.17 14.32 -6.88
C ALA A 322 14.13 13.18 -6.63
N LEU A 323 14.52 11.92 -6.85
CA LEU A 323 13.62 10.77 -6.62
C LEU A 323 13.54 10.37 -5.14
N GLN A 324 14.55 10.64 -4.33
CA GLN A 324 14.58 10.32 -2.91
C GLN A 324 13.71 11.31 -2.11
N THR A 325 14.24 12.52 -1.90
CA THR A 325 13.65 13.54 -1.03
C THR A 325 13.15 14.78 -1.78
N GLY A 326 13.30 14.80 -3.10
CA GLY A 326 12.93 15.93 -3.93
C GLY A 326 11.45 16.28 -3.88
N THR A 327 11.15 17.52 -4.25
CA THR A 327 9.77 17.99 -4.43
C THR A 327 9.07 17.24 -5.57
N GLN A 328 7.75 17.28 -5.58
CA GLN A 328 6.92 16.76 -6.66
C GLN A 328 5.90 17.83 -7.07
N ARG A 329 5.87 18.15 -8.36
CA ARG A 329 4.96 19.16 -8.89
C ARG A 329 4.28 18.64 -10.16
N ARG A 330 2.96 18.59 -10.15
CA ARG A 330 2.18 18.24 -11.36
C ARG A 330 2.41 19.29 -12.46
N ILE A 331 2.47 18.86 -13.71
CA ILE A 331 2.48 19.73 -14.89
C ILE A 331 1.02 19.98 -15.31
N ALA A 332 0.58 21.23 -15.18
CA ALA A 332 -0.83 21.60 -15.38
C ALA A 332 -1.30 21.49 -16.84
N ASP A 333 -0.40 21.77 -17.79
CA ASP A 333 -0.72 21.78 -19.22
C ASP A 333 -0.55 20.40 -19.90
N ALA A 334 -0.38 19.34 -19.11
CA ALA A 334 -0.33 17.99 -19.63
C ALA A 334 -1.74 17.49 -20.00
N PRO A 335 -1.87 16.64 -21.04
CA PRO A 335 -3.14 15.99 -21.35
C PRO A 335 -3.75 15.26 -20.13
N ASP A 336 -5.07 15.32 -19.99
CA ASP A 336 -5.78 14.70 -18.87
C ASP A 336 -5.59 13.17 -18.79
N ASP A 337 -5.32 12.53 -19.91
CA ASP A 337 -5.01 11.10 -19.98
C ASP A 337 -3.64 10.73 -19.42
N LEU A 338 -2.72 11.69 -19.29
CA LEU A 338 -1.35 11.44 -18.87
C LEU A 338 -1.12 11.83 -17.40
N ILE A 339 -0.24 11.08 -16.74
CA ILE A 339 0.33 11.44 -15.46
C ILE A 339 1.67 12.10 -15.72
N VAL A 340 1.76 13.43 -15.52
CA VAL A 340 3.00 14.18 -15.75
C VAL A 340 3.35 15.02 -14.54
N PHE A 341 4.54 14.79 -14.00
CA PHE A 341 5.04 15.56 -12.86
C PHE A 341 6.57 15.76 -12.93
N GLU A 342 7.01 16.85 -12.38
CA GLU A 342 8.42 17.15 -12.15
C GLU A 342 8.84 16.71 -10.75
N ARG A 343 10.03 16.10 -10.64
CA ARG A 343 10.75 15.87 -9.39
C ARG A 343 11.96 16.76 -9.35
N GLY A 344 12.25 17.38 -8.18
CA GLY A 344 13.37 18.31 -8.09
C GLY A 344 14.04 18.35 -6.73
N ALA A 345 15.39 18.36 -6.72
CA ALA A 345 16.22 18.57 -5.54
C ALA A 345 17.48 19.37 -5.96
N GLY A 346 17.49 20.68 -5.64
CA GLY A 346 18.55 21.57 -6.14
C GLY A 346 18.57 21.62 -7.66
N GLU A 347 19.71 21.27 -8.24
CA GLU A 347 19.91 21.20 -9.69
C GLU A 347 19.42 19.89 -10.31
N ASP A 348 19.19 18.85 -9.50
CA ASP A 348 18.66 17.57 -9.97
C ASP A 348 17.17 17.70 -10.30
N ARG A 349 16.85 17.75 -11.61
CA ARG A 349 15.49 17.94 -12.13
C ARG A 349 15.12 16.80 -13.06
N LEU A 350 14.01 16.16 -12.76
CA LEU A 350 13.47 15.06 -13.55
C LEU A 350 12.03 15.37 -13.97
N LEU A 351 11.68 15.04 -15.19
CA LEU A 351 10.33 15.05 -15.71
C LEU A 351 9.87 13.60 -15.88
N CYS A 352 8.82 13.24 -15.18
CA CYS A 352 8.27 11.89 -15.15
C CYS A 352 6.94 11.89 -15.90
N VAL A 353 6.81 11.04 -16.91
CA VAL A 353 5.68 11.01 -17.84
C VAL A 353 5.17 9.59 -17.98
N PHE A 354 3.87 9.40 -17.82
CA PHE A 354 3.23 8.10 -17.79
C PHE A 354 1.91 8.12 -18.55
N ASN A 355 1.72 7.15 -19.42
CA ASN A 355 0.45 6.87 -20.09
C ASN A 355 -0.24 5.68 -19.41
N PRO A 356 -1.19 5.88 -18.48
CA PRO A 356 -1.88 4.78 -17.81
C PRO A 356 -2.95 4.10 -18.66
N THR A 357 -3.13 4.54 -19.90
CA THR A 357 -4.23 4.06 -20.76
C THR A 357 -3.77 2.92 -21.69
N GLY A 358 -4.72 2.09 -22.12
CA GLY A 358 -4.48 1.04 -23.12
C GLY A 358 -4.45 1.57 -24.58
N ARG A 359 -4.20 2.88 -24.80
CA ARG A 359 -4.10 3.51 -26.13
C ARG A 359 -2.91 4.45 -26.23
N GLY A 360 -2.48 4.75 -27.44
CA GLY A 360 -1.45 5.77 -27.67
C GLY A 360 -1.95 7.18 -27.35
N VAL A 361 -1.11 8.02 -26.76
CA VAL A 361 -1.40 9.43 -26.46
C VAL A 361 -0.27 10.29 -26.96
N ASP A 362 -0.58 11.28 -27.80
CA ASP A 362 0.40 12.22 -28.33
C ASP A 362 0.83 13.21 -27.26
N TRP A 363 2.14 13.28 -27.03
CA TRP A 363 2.73 14.25 -26.12
C TRP A 363 4.22 14.40 -26.36
N THR A 364 4.69 15.63 -26.28
CA THR A 364 6.11 15.95 -26.36
C THR A 364 6.52 16.89 -25.24
N CYS A 365 7.68 16.65 -24.65
CA CYS A 365 8.30 17.64 -23.77
C CYS A 365 8.91 18.78 -24.60
N GLY A 366 8.98 19.97 -24.01
CA GLY A 366 9.76 21.06 -24.57
C GLY A 366 11.28 20.72 -24.64
N PRO A 367 12.08 21.55 -25.25
CA PRO A 367 13.54 21.34 -25.35
C PRO A 367 14.23 21.33 -23.99
N GLY A 368 15.43 20.77 -23.94
CA GLY A 368 16.25 20.74 -22.72
C GLY A 368 15.99 19.57 -21.80
N TRP A 369 15.37 18.48 -22.28
CA TRP A 369 15.15 17.24 -21.57
C TRP A 369 15.74 16.05 -22.33
N SER A 370 16.53 15.22 -21.64
CA SER A 370 17.12 14.00 -22.18
C SER A 370 16.58 12.78 -21.43
N ARG A 371 16.17 11.74 -22.15
CA ARG A 371 15.64 10.52 -21.58
C ARG A 371 16.73 9.72 -20.86
N ILE A 372 16.47 9.31 -19.63
CA ILE A 372 17.38 8.50 -18.81
C ILE A 372 16.85 7.10 -18.51
N GLU A 373 15.52 6.90 -18.52
CA GLU A 373 14.89 5.58 -18.41
C GLU A 373 13.53 5.62 -19.11
N SER A 374 13.11 4.48 -19.67
CA SER A 374 11.77 4.33 -20.26
C SER A 374 11.31 2.89 -20.27
N VAL A 375 9.99 2.68 -20.32
CA VAL A 375 9.35 1.37 -20.51
C VAL A 375 8.24 1.49 -21.53
N ASN A 376 8.03 0.44 -22.33
CA ASN A 376 6.98 0.35 -23.36
C ASN A 376 6.99 1.54 -24.35
N ASP A 377 8.16 2.08 -24.68
CA ASP A 377 8.30 3.38 -25.36
C ASP A 377 9.20 3.31 -26.59
N ASP A 378 8.64 3.66 -27.76
CA ASP A 378 9.32 3.65 -29.07
C ASP A 378 10.04 4.96 -29.40
N SER A 379 10.18 5.90 -28.47
CA SER A 379 10.88 7.19 -28.63
C SER A 379 10.23 8.22 -29.54
N GLY A 380 9.00 7.98 -30.01
CA GLY A 380 8.25 8.93 -30.81
C GLY A 380 7.58 10.05 -30.02
N SER A 381 6.77 10.87 -30.70
CA SER A 381 5.90 11.88 -30.10
C SER A 381 4.66 11.26 -29.43
N THR A 382 4.32 10.03 -29.77
CA THR A 382 3.20 9.28 -29.18
C THR A 382 3.74 8.37 -28.09
N LEU A 383 3.19 8.47 -26.89
CA LEU A 383 3.41 7.47 -25.84
C LEU A 383 2.51 6.26 -26.11
N ALA A 384 3.09 5.09 -26.31
CA ALA A 384 2.36 3.84 -26.49
C ALA A 384 1.49 3.49 -25.27
N PRO A 385 0.58 2.51 -25.37
CA PRO A 385 -0.14 2.00 -24.20
C PRO A 385 0.82 1.61 -23.07
N TYR A 386 0.54 2.09 -21.85
CA TYR A 386 1.35 1.85 -20.66
C TYR A 386 2.83 2.26 -20.79
N ALA A 387 3.12 3.21 -21.69
CA ALA A 387 4.47 3.76 -21.81
C ALA A 387 4.78 4.72 -20.67
N ALA A 388 6.05 4.73 -20.27
CA ALA A 388 6.54 5.68 -19.30
C ALA A 388 7.95 6.17 -19.65
N ARG A 389 8.24 7.44 -19.31
CA ARG A 389 9.54 8.10 -19.52
C ARG A 389 9.98 8.83 -18.26
N ILE A 390 11.24 8.69 -17.88
CA ILE A 390 11.91 9.60 -16.97
C ILE A 390 12.96 10.37 -17.77
N LEU A 391 12.85 11.70 -17.75
CA LEU A 391 13.71 12.61 -18.48
C LEU A 391 14.49 13.45 -17.47
N CYS A 392 15.75 13.72 -17.75
CA CYS A 392 16.61 14.58 -16.96
C CYS A 392 16.77 15.92 -17.68
N ARG A 393 16.76 17.05 -16.95
CA ARG A 393 17.04 18.35 -17.53
C ARG A 393 18.49 18.41 -17.96
N GLU A 394 18.76 18.94 -19.18
CA GLU A 394 20.10 19.14 -19.69
C GLU A 394 20.87 20.08 -18.77
N GLY A 395 22.12 19.74 -18.44
CA GLY A 395 22.91 20.46 -17.45
C GLY A 395 22.65 20.07 -15.98
N SER A 396 21.72 19.19 -15.73
CA SER A 396 21.48 18.61 -14.40
C SER A 396 22.57 17.58 -14.10
N THR A 397 23.46 17.89 -13.17
CA THR A 397 24.48 16.93 -12.73
C THR A 397 23.91 16.01 -11.65
N SER A 398 24.10 14.70 -11.83
CA SER A 398 23.99 13.78 -10.70
C SER A 398 25.14 14.09 -9.74
N PRO A 399 24.92 14.34 -8.45
CA PRO A 399 26.03 14.41 -7.52
C PRO A 399 26.77 13.08 -7.57
N ALA A 400 28.11 13.15 -7.60
CA ALA A 400 29.00 11.99 -7.65
C ALA A 400 28.88 11.09 -6.43
#